data_2e1b1aa404a39cc51889e9beef2d6804
#
_entry.id   2e1b1aa404a39cc51889e9beef2d6804
#
_cell.length_a   1.000
_cell.length_b   1.000
_cell.length_c   1.000
_cell.angle_alpha   90.00
_cell.angle_beta   90.00
_cell.angle_gamma   90.00
#
_symmetry.space_group_name_H-M   'P 1'
#
loop_
_entity.id
_entity.type
_entity.pdbx_description
1 polymer ?
#
loop_
_entity_poly.entity_id
_entity_poly.type
_entity_poly.pdbx_seq_one_letter_code
_entity_poly.pdbx_strand_id
1 'polypeptide(L)'
;MLSPDAAYSPWVLAIAFALLLAALTINAIIKDRREFKRFSRYRSSKRRRRTMRKWLIQSLALFGTSSIVLLVLSWQYVPLLLADFNSWGWVTDARGTFDANATLSWSIVIALVVIIFGGAVAAIIAVRNETDIPSIGDIQAMLPRNRKELPYGAALSINAGVVEELLFRLAMPAVIYGFTGNVVIAVVVSIVIFGVLHAYQGIAGIVGTMLIGAVFMALYLVSQNILVPIVVHALFDLRSLVLIPMVIHKVHWDRN
;
A
#
# COMPACT_ATOMS: atom_id res chain seq x y z
N MET A 1 -24.48 8.31 3.11
CA MET A 1 -24.35 6.93 2.64
C MET A 1 -25.37 6.67 1.55
N LEU A 2 -24.96 6.02 0.46
CA LEU A 2 -25.86 5.65 -0.63
C LEU A 2 -26.49 4.29 -0.32
N SER A 3 -27.82 4.20 -0.47
CA SER A 3 -28.52 2.91 -0.31
C SER A 3 -28.29 2.02 -1.53
N PRO A 4 -27.98 0.72 -1.34
CA PRO A 4 -27.93 -0.25 -2.45
C PRO A 4 -29.23 -0.36 -3.23
N ASP A 5 -30.38 -0.10 -2.61
CA ASP A 5 -31.70 -0.19 -3.23
C ASP A 5 -32.09 1.05 -4.06
N ALA A 6 -31.31 2.14 -3.95
CA ALA A 6 -31.61 3.36 -4.68
C ALA A 6 -31.04 3.29 -6.11
N ALA A 7 -31.90 3.43 -7.11
CA ALA A 7 -31.55 3.33 -8.54
C ALA A 7 -30.44 4.30 -9.01
N TYR A 8 -30.25 5.41 -8.31
CA TYR A 8 -29.19 6.39 -8.62
C TYR A 8 -27.83 6.05 -8.01
N SER A 9 -27.77 5.16 -7.01
CA SER A 9 -26.53 4.87 -6.26
C SER A 9 -25.39 4.36 -7.13
N PRO A 10 -25.59 3.42 -8.09
CA PRO A 10 -24.52 2.97 -8.98
C PRO A 10 -23.93 4.10 -9.81
N TRP A 11 -24.76 5.01 -10.30
CA TRP A 11 -24.30 6.14 -11.11
C TRP A 11 -23.46 7.14 -10.30
N VAL A 12 -23.89 7.46 -9.08
CA VAL A 12 -23.13 8.34 -8.17
C VAL A 12 -21.78 7.71 -7.83
N LEU A 13 -21.74 6.42 -7.56
CA LEU A 13 -20.49 5.70 -7.27
C LEU A 13 -19.57 5.64 -8.49
N ALA A 14 -20.10 5.41 -9.69
CA ALA A 14 -19.32 5.42 -10.92
C ALA A 14 -18.71 6.81 -11.20
N ILE A 15 -19.47 7.89 -11.00
CA ILE A 15 -18.97 9.26 -11.12
C ILE A 15 -17.88 9.54 -10.06
N ALA A 16 -18.11 9.17 -8.80
CA ALA A 16 -17.13 9.34 -7.72
C ALA A 16 -15.83 8.58 -8.03
N PHE A 17 -15.93 7.36 -8.56
CA PHE A 17 -14.79 6.57 -9.00
C PHE A 17 -14.04 7.25 -10.16
N ALA A 18 -14.75 7.72 -11.17
CA ALA A 18 -14.15 8.42 -12.32
C ALA A 18 -13.39 9.68 -11.89
N LEU A 19 -13.96 10.48 -10.97
CA LEU A 19 -13.32 11.67 -10.41
C LEU A 19 -12.06 11.33 -9.62
N LEU A 20 -12.13 10.28 -8.78
CA LEU A 20 -10.95 9.77 -8.06
C LEU A 20 -9.87 9.32 -9.04
N LEU A 21 -10.23 8.50 -10.04
CA LEU A 21 -9.29 7.98 -11.02
C LEU A 21 -8.60 9.12 -11.79
N ALA A 22 -9.35 10.15 -12.20
CA ALA A 22 -8.79 11.34 -12.81
C ALA A 22 -7.79 12.05 -11.87
N ALA A 23 -8.16 12.26 -10.60
CA ALA A 23 -7.29 12.90 -9.63
C ALA A 23 -6.00 12.11 -9.37
N LEU A 24 -6.09 10.78 -9.21
CA LEU A 24 -4.95 9.89 -9.03
C LEU A 24 -4.04 9.87 -10.26
N THR A 25 -4.62 9.78 -11.47
CA THR A 25 -3.88 9.77 -12.73
C THR A 25 -3.11 11.06 -12.93
N ILE A 26 -3.77 12.22 -12.73
CA ILE A 26 -3.13 13.53 -12.82
C ILE A 26 -1.98 13.64 -11.83
N ASN A 27 -2.18 13.21 -10.59
CA ASN A 27 -1.13 13.24 -9.58
C ASN A 27 0.06 12.34 -9.99
N ALA A 28 -0.18 11.09 -10.35
CA ALA A 28 0.86 10.11 -10.68
C ALA A 28 1.67 10.52 -11.93
N ILE A 29 1.01 10.91 -13.02
CA ILE A 29 1.67 11.20 -14.29
C ILE A 29 2.40 12.56 -14.24
N ILE A 30 1.73 13.61 -13.75
CA ILE A 30 2.23 14.98 -13.86
C ILE A 30 3.21 15.29 -12.73
N LYS A 31 2.97 14.79 -11.53
CA LYS A 31 3.68 15.21 -10.33
C LYS A 31 4.70 14.22 -9.82
N ASP A 32 4.28 12.98 -9.56
CA ASP A 32 5.14 12.03 -8.85
C ASP A 32 6.41 11.67 -9.64
N ARG A 33 6.28 11.42 -10.92
CA ARG A 33 7.42 11.10 -11.79
C ARG A 33 8.44 12.25 -11.88
N ARG A 34 7.97 13.50 -11.94
CA ARG A 34 8.85 14.69 -12.00
C ARG A 34 9.48 14.98 -10.64
N GLU A 35 8.71 14.87 -9.56
CA GLU A 35 9.21 15.11 -8.21
C GLU A 35 10.21 14.02 -7.80
N PHE A 36 9.94 12.76 -8.10
CA PHE A 36 10.87 11.66 -7.84
C PHE A 36 12.23 11.87 -8.54
N LYS A 37 12.22 12.22 -9.84
CA LYS A 37 13.43 12.55 -10.59
C LYS A 37 14.21 13.74 -10.00
N ARG A 38 13.53 14.72 -9.43
CA ARG A 38 14.17 15.85 -8.74
C ARG A 38 14.73 15.42 -7.39
N PHE A 39 13.96 14.64 -6.64
CA PHE A 39 14.33 14.15 -5.32
C PHE A 39 15.59 13.27 -5.36
N SER A 40 15.72 12.40 -6.36
CA SER A 40 16.90 11.54 -6.53
C SER A 40 18.20 12.33 -6.66
N ARG A 41 18.12 13.57 -7.19
CA ARG A 41 19.27 14.49 -7.38
C ARG A 41 19.59 15.36 -6.16
N TYR A 42 18.73 15.36 -5.12
CA TYR A 42 18.97 16.21 -3.95
C TYR A 42 20.13 15.68 -3.09
N ARG A 43 21.15 16.50 -2.92
CA ARG A 43 22.28 16.24 -2.00
C ARG A 43 21.99 16.78 -0.59
N SER A 44 21.19 17.85 -0.46
CA SER A 44 20.89 18.50 0.82
C SER A 44 19.79 17.74 1.59
N SER A 45 20.13 17.25 2.80
CA SER A 45 19.16 16.61 3.70
C SER A 45 17.99 17.53 4.07
N LYS A 46 18.22 18.85 4.20
CA LYS A 46 17.14 19.82 4.46
C LYS A 46 16.11 19.83 3.34
N ARG A 47 16.56 19.79 2.06
CA ARG A 47 15.64 19.72 0.90
C ARG A 47 14.91 18.38 0.85
N ARG A 48 15.61 17.27 1.12
CA ARG A 48 15.02 15.93 1.14
C ARG A 48 13.91 15.85 2.19
N ARG A 49 14.17 16.22 3.45
CA ARG A 49 13.18 16.23 4.54
C ARG A 49 11.97 17.11 4.21
N ARG A 50 12.19 18.29 3.61
CA ARG A 50 11.08 19.16 3.18
C ARG A 50 10.19 18.47 2.14
N THR A 51 10.80 17.74 1.21
CA THR A 51 10.05 16.98 0.19
C THR A 51 9.33 15.78 0.79
N MET A 52 9.97 15.01 1.67
CA MET A 52 9.34 13.88 2.38
C MET A 52 8.13 14.36 3.21
N ARG A 53 8.27 15.48 3.94
CA ARG A 53 7.13 16.09 4.64
C ARG A 53 6.02 16.51 3.68
N LYS A 54 6.37 17.07 2.53
CA LYS A 54 5.38 17.44 1.51
C LYS A 54 4.62 16.19 1.02
N TRP A 55 5.32 15.11 0.72
CA TRP A 55 4.71 13.84 0.30
C TRP A 55 3.78 13.26 1.36
N LEU A 56 4.19 13.30 2.63
CA LEU A 56 3.35 12.87 3.74
C LEU A 56 2.01 13.65 3.77
N ILE A 57 2.07 14.98 3.73
CA ILE A 57 0.87 15.82 3.74
C ILE A 57 0.00 15.57 2.51
N GLN A 58 0.62 15.41 1.33
CA GLN A 58 -0.10 15.17 0.08
C GLN A 58 -0.76 13.80 0.03
N SER A 59 -0.09 12.77 0.55
CA SER A 59 -0.65 11.42 0.68
C SER A 59 -1.85 11.44 1.62
N LEU A 60 -1.73 12.04 2.81
CA LEU A 60 -2.86 12.22 3.72
C LEU A 60 -4.01 13.00 3.08
N ALA A 61 -3.71 14.09 2.38
CA ALA A 61 -4.73 14.91 1.73
C ALA A 61 -5.42 14.17 0.56
N LEU A 62 -4.66 13.47 -0.28
CA LEU A 62 -5.24 12.81 -1.46
C LEU A 62 -5.87 11.46 -1.10
N PHE A 63 -5.07 10.52 -0.57
CA PHE A 63 -5.56 9.17 -0.28
C PHE A 63 -6.45 9.15 0.96
N GLY A 64 -6.09 9.87 2.03
CA GLY A 64 -6.87 9.91 3.26
C GLY A 64 -8.26 10.53 3.07
N THR A 65 -8.34 11.72 2.44
CA THR A 65 -9.65 12.34 2.20
C THR A 65 -10.48 11.56 1.18
N SER A 66 -9.84 11.02 0.12
CA SER A 66 -10.54 10.16 -0.84
C SER A 66 -11.12 8.92 -0.17
N SER A 67 -10.36 8.26 0.71
CA SER A 67 -10.84 7.09 1.45
C SER A 67 -12.07 7.43 2.29
N ILE A 68 -12.03 8.54 3.04
CA ILE A 68 -13.14 8.96 3.89
C ILE A 68 -14.38 9.26 3.04
N VAL A 69 -14.24 10.06 1.98
CA VAL A 69 -15.36 10.43 1.10
C VAL A 69 -15.98 9.21 0.45
N LEU A 70 -15.15 8.33 -0.13
CA LEU A 70 -15.65 7.12 -0.78
C LEU A 70 -16.30 6.17 0.23
N LEU A 71 -15.74 5.99 1.43
CA LEU A 71 -16.34 5.16 2.47
C LEU A 71 -17.68 5.71 2.94
N VAL A 72 -17.79 7.03 3.11
CA VAL A 72 -19.10 7.64 3.44
C VAL A 72 -20.14 7.34 2.36
N LEU A 73 -19.74 7.33 1.09
CA LEU A 73 -20.65 7.01 -0.01
C LEU A 73 -20.98 5.51 -0.08
N SER A 74 -19.98 4.63 0.07
CA SER A 74 -20.07 3.20 -0.27
C SER A 74 -20.07 2.27 0.95
N TRP A 75 -20.19 2.76 2.18
CA TRP A 75 -20.10 1.92 3.38
C TRP A 75 -21.04 0.72 3.39
N GLN A 76 -22.27 0.91 2.90
CA GLN A 76 -23.27 -0.15 2.83
C GLN A 76 -22.91 -1.27 1.82
N TYR A 77 -21.99 -1.00 0.90
CA TYR A 77 -21.51 -1.98 -0.07
C TYR A 77 -20.35 -2.83 0.45
N VAL A 78 -19.68 -2.40 1.53
CA VAL A 78 -18.58 -3.20 2.14
C VAL A 78 -19.08 -4.58 2.60
N PRO A 79 -20.14 -4.71 3.42
CA PRO A 79 -20.64 -6.02 3.84
C PRO A 79 -21.17 -6.84 2.67
N LEU A 80 -21.75 -6.21 1.64
CA LEU A 80 -22.23 -6.92 0.45
C LEU A 80 -21.08 -7.52 -0.37
N LEU A 81 -20.01 -6.76 -0.58
CA LEU A 81 -18.80 -7.23 -1.25
C LEU A 81 -18.18 -8.41 -0.47
N LEU A 82 -18.08 -8.30 0.85
CA LEU A 82 -17.52 -9.36 1.69
C LEU A 82 -18.41 -10.60 1.71
N ALA A 83 -19.73 -10.43 1.69
CA ALA A 83 -20.68 -11.54 1.61
C ALA A 83 -20.57 -12.29 0.28
N ASP A 84 -20.47 -11.55 -0.85
CA ASP A 84 -20.27 -12.14 -2.18
C ASP A 84 -18.92 -12.90 -2.24
N PHE A 85 -17.82 -12.31 -1.76
CA PHE A 85 -16.55 -12.99 -1.68
C PHE A 85 -16.60 -14.26 -0.81
N ASN A 86 -17.30 -14.22 0.32
CA ASN A 86 -17.47 -15.36 1.22
C ASN A 86 -18.39 -16.45 0.67
N SER A 87 -19.18 -16.18 -0.36
CA SER A 87 -19.99 -17.20 -1.02
C SER A 87 -19.15 -18.21 -1.81
N TRP A 88 -17.88 -17.91 -2.06
CA TRP A 88 -16.98 -18.80 -2.77
C TRP A 88 -16.52 -19.96 -1.87
N GLY A 89 -16.77 -21.20 -2.29
CA GLY A 89 -16.48 -22.41 -1.47
C GLY A 89 -15.03 -22.48 -1.01
N TRP A 90 -14.07 -22.18 -1.90
CA TRP A 90 -12.64 -22.22 -1.53
C TRP A 90 -12.25 -21.17 -0.46
N VAL A 91 -12.99 -20.05 -0.37
CA VAL A 91 -12.73 -19.01 0.67
C VAL A 91 -13.21 -19.51 2.02
N THR A 92 -14.39 -20.10 2.07
CA THR A 92 -14.95 -20.68 3.31
C THR A 92 -14.10 -21.84 3.80
N ASP A 93 -13.64 -22.70 2.88
CA ASP A 93 -12.76 -23.84 3.19
C ASP A 93 -11.40 -23.38 3.71
N ALA A 94 -10.78 -22.39 3.05
CA ALA A 94 -9.51 -21.79 3.50
C ALA A 94 -9.67 -21.19 4.90
N ARG A 95 -10.71 -20.41 5.13
CA ARG A 95 -10.96 -19.78 6.44
C ARG A 95 -11.21 -20.85 7.52
N GLY A 96 -12.05 -21.83 7.26
CA GLY A 96 -12.28 -22.93 8.18
C GLY A 96 -10.99 -23.67 8.53
N THR A 97 -10.09 -23.84 7.57
CA THR A 97 -8.77 -24.44 7.79
C THR A 97 -7.89 -23.58 8.69
N PHE A 98 -7.90 -22.26 8.51
CA PHE A 98 -7.14 -21.33 9.37
C PHE A 98 -7.71 -21.28 10.78
N ASP A 99 -9.02 -21.20 10.92
CA ASP A 99 -9.69 -21.14 12.23
C ASP A 99 -9.50 -22.43 13.03
N ALA A 100 -9.53 -23.58 12.35
CA ALA A 100 -9.35 -24.89 12.98
C ALA A 100 -7.86 -25.22 13.30
N ASN A 101 -6.90 -24.54 12.70
CA ASN A 101 -5.49 -24.89 12.78
C ASN A 101 -4.59 -23.72 13.19
N ALA A 102 -4.49 -23.50 14.51
CA ALA A 102 -3.65 -22.45 15.08
C ALA A 102 -2.17 -22.55 14.64
N THR A 103 -1.64 -23.77 14.46
CA THR A 103 -0.25 -23.98 14.01
C THR A 103 -0.06 -23.44 12.60
N LEU A 104 -1.01 -23.68 11.67
CA LEU A 104 -0.96 -23.15 10.30
C LEU A 104 -1.02 -21.62 10.32
N SER A 105 -1.93 -21.04 11.11
CA SER A 105 -2.11 -19.59 11.23
C SER A 105 -0.82 -18.94 11.74
N TRP A 106 -0.20 -19.48 12.78
CA TRP A 106 1.08 -18.98 13.28
C TRP A 106 2.23 -19.19 12.28
N SER A 107 2.25 -20.30 11.54
CA SER A 107 3.27 -20.55 10.51
C SER A 107 3.21 -19.48 9.39
N ILE A 108 2.02 -19.02 8.99
CA ILE A 108 1.87 -17.95 8.02
C ILE A 108 2.34 -16.60 8.59
N VAL A 109 1.98 -16.29 9.84
CA VAL A 109 2.49 -15.08 10.50
C VAL A 109 4.02 -15.09 10.55
N ILE A 110 4.62 -16.21 10.96
CA ILE A 110 6.07 -16.39 11.00
C ILE A 110 6.68 -16.24 9.60
N ALA A 111 6.07 -16.86 8.57
CA ALA A 111 6.54 -16.74 7.20
C ALA A 111 6.51 -15.28 6.70
N LEU A 112 5.45 -14.53 6.98
CA LEU A 112 5.37 -13.10 6.66
C LEU A 112 6.45 -12.29 7.38
N VAL A 113 6.68 -12.56 8.66
CA VAL A 113 7.76 -11.92 9.44
C VAL A 113 9.12 -12.26 8.83
N VAL A 114 9.38 -13.52 8.49
CA VAL A 114 10.63 -13.95 7.84
C VAL A 114 10.81 -13.27 6.49
N ILE A 115 9.78 -13.15 5.66
CA ILE A 115 9.84 -12.45 4.37
C ILE A 115 10.15 -10.96 4.58
N ILE A 116 9.46 -10.32 5.52
CA ILE A 116 9.65 -8.90 5.82
C ILE A 116 11.07 -8.63 6.32
N PHE A 117 11.55 -9.38 7.32
CA PHE A 117 12.86 -9.14 7.92
C PHE A 117 14.00 -9.83 7.17
N GLY A 118 13.76 -10.96 6.50
CA GLY A 118 14.75 -11.65 5.65
C GLY A 118 15.24 -10.77 4.50
N GLY A 119 14.35 -9.96 3.93
CA GLY A 119 14.76 -8.96 2.94
C GLY A 119 15.70 -7.88 3.50
N ALA A 120 15.57 -7.51 4.76
CA ALA A 120 16.53 -6.60 5.42
C ALA A 120 17.88 -7.29 5.63
N VAL A 121 17.87 -8.55 6.07
CA VAL A 121 19.10 -9.35 6.22
C VAL A 121 19.80 -9.53 4.86
N ALA A 122 19.06 -9.86 3.80
CA ALA A 122 19.61 -9.98 2.45
C ALA A 122 20.25 -8.65 1.97
N ALA A 123 19.59 -7.51 2.23
CA ALA A 123 20.16 -6.20 1.91
C ALA A 123 21.46 -5.91 2.69
N ILE A 124 21.52 -6.31 3.96
CA ILE A 124 22.73 -6.18 4.80
C ILE A 124 23.88 -7.02 4.24
N ILE A 125 23.59 -8.27 3.86
CA ILE A 125 24.57 -9.17 3.25
C ILE A 125 25.06 -8.62 1.92
N ALA A 126 24.16 -8.13 1.06
CA ALA A 126 24.52 -7.54 -0.24
C ALA A 126 25.48 -6.35 -0.07
N VAL A 127 25.18 -5.45 0.89
CA VAL A 127 26.07 -4.30 1.18
C VAL A 127 27.45 -4.74 1.69
N ARG A 128 27.50 -5.76 2.55
CA ARG A 128 28.78 -6.30 3.05
C ARG A 128 29.62 -6.95 1.96
N ASN A 129 28.97 -7.55 0.98
CA ASN A 129 29.63 -8.23 -0.14
C ASN A 129 29.83 -7.30 -1.36
N GLU A 130 29.60 -5.98 -1.21
CA GLU A 130 29.71 -4.99 -2.29
C GLU A 130 28.84 -5.34 -3.53
N THR A 131 27.75 -6.07 -3.31
CA THR A 131 26.79 -6.41 -4.36
C THR A 131 25.62 -5.45 -4.36
N ASP A 132 24.85 -5.42 -5.44
CA ASP A 132 23.64 -4.58 -5.54
C ASP A 132 22.61 -4.97 -4.50
N ILE A 133 21.98 -3.96 -3.88
CA ILE A 133 20.91 -4.18 -2.90
C ILE A 133 19.68 -4.69 -3.64
N PRO A 134 19.14 -5.87 -3.27
CA PRO A 134 17.90 -6.35 -3.85
C PRO A 134 16.77 -5.35 -3.61
N SER A 135 16.24 -4.76 -4.66
CA SER A 135 15.11 -3.83 -4.59
C SER A 135 14.13 -4.10 -5.72
N ILE A 136 12.84 -3.98 -5.41
CA ILE A 136 11.78 -4.03 -6.41
C ILE A 136 11.57 -2.60 -6.92
N GLY A 137 12.00 -2.33 -8.16
CA GLY A 137 11.94 -1.01 -8.75
C GLY A 137 13.02 -0.02 -8.25
N ASP A 138 12.98 1.21 -8.77
CA ASP A 138 13.95 2.27 -8.46
C ASP A 138 13.55 3.02 -7.18
N ILE A 139 13.69 2.37 -6.02
CA ILE A 139 13.36 2.96 -4.71
C ILE A 139 14.59 3.47 -3.94
N GLN A 140 15.80 3.15 -4.39
CA GLN A 140 17.04 3.50 -3.66
C GLN A 140 17.15 4.99 -3.38
N ALA A 141 16.66 5.84 -4.30
CA ALA A 141 16.65 7.28 -4.12
C ALA A 141 15.81 7.75 -2.92
N MET A 142 14.78 6.99 -2.53
CA MET A 142 13.88 7.32 -1.42
C MET A 142 14.49 7.00 -0.04
N LEU A 143 15.48 6.12 0.01
CA LEU A 143 16.06 5.67 1.27
C LEU A 143 16.62 6.86 2.08
N PRO A 144 16.29 7.01 3.37
CA PRO A 144 16.90 7.97 4.27
C PRO A 144 18.41 7.81 4.32
N ARG A 145 19.15 8.91 4.19
CA ARG A 145 20.61 8.92 4.12
C ARG A 145 21.28 9.30 5.42
N ASN A 146 20.52 9.78 6.41
CA ASN A 146 21.01 10.19 7.71
C ASN A 146 19.91 10.12 8.77
N ARG A 147 20.31 10.22 10.05
CA ARG A 147 19.42 10.13 11.21
C ARG A 147 18.26 11.15 11.18
N LYS A 148 18.48 12.34 10.59
CA LYS A 148 17.45 13.39 10.52
C LYS A 148 16.34 13.07 9.50
N GLU A 149 16.58 12.17 8.55
CA GLU A 149 15.61 11.71 7.54
C GLU A 149 14.80 10.50 8.01
N LEU A 150 15.31 9.69 8.95
CA LEU A 150 14.63 8.46 9.45
C LEU A 150 13.21 8.70 9.97
N PRO A 151 12.91 9.73 10.77
CA PRO A 151 11.54 9.96 11.24
C PRO A 151 10.54 10.21 10.11
N TYR A 152 11.01 10.82 9.00
CA TYR A 152 10.17 11.02 7.81
C TYR A 152 9.95 9.72 7.05
N GLY A 153 10.96 8.85 6.97
CA GLY A 153 10.80 7.51 6.44
C GLY A 153 9.77 6.71 7.23
N ALA A 154 9.89 6.71 8.56
CA ALA A 154 8.92 6.04 9.43
C ALA A 154 7.49 6.60 9.29
N ALA A 155 7.35 7.93 9.25
CA ALA A 155 6.05 8.58 9.09
C ALA A 155 5.42 8.25 7.71
N LEU A 156 6.22 8.21 6.63
CA LEU A 156 5.75 7.82 5.31
C LEU A 156 5.30 6.36 5.28
N SER A 157 6.04 5.45 5.91
CA SER A 157 5.70 4.03 5.99
C SER A 157 4.37 3.79 6.72
N ILE A 158 4.20 4.41 7.89
CA ILE A 158 2.96 4.28 8.68
C ILE A 158 1.79 4.91 7.92
N ASN A 159 2.00 6.10 7.35
CA ASN A 159 0.97 6.79 6.58
C ASN A 159 0.55 5.96 5.36
N ALA A 160 1.50 5.44 4.58
CA ALA A 160 1.19 4.60 3.42
C ALA A 160 0.37 3.38 3.84
N GLY A 161 0.83 2.64 4.86
CA GLY A 161 0.10 1.50 5.39
C GLY A 161 -1.34 1.82 5.79
N VAL A 162 -1.61 3.01 6.34
CA VAL A 162 -2.98 3.39 6.72
C VAL A 162 -3.79 3.85 5.51
N VAL A 163 -3.34 4.90 4.81
CA VAL A 163 -4.22 5.56 3.83
C VAL A 163 -4.36 4.76 2.52
N GLU A 164 -3.31 4.02 2.13
CA GLU A 164 -3.37 3.19 0.92
C GLU A 164 -4.22 1.94 1.15
N GLU A 165 -4.12 1.30 2.32
CA GLU A 165 -4.98 0.16 2.61
C GLU A 165 -6.46 0.57 2.74
N LEU A 166 -6.76 1.68 3.41
CA LEU A 166 -8.12 2.20 3.48
C LEU A 166 -8.68 2.52 2.09
N LEU A 167 -7.86 3.06 1.19
CA LEU A 167 -8.31 3.38 -0.17
C LEU A 167 -8.45 2.14 -1.04
N PHE A 168 -7.39 1.32 -1.14
CA PHE A 168 -7.30 0.26 -2.15
C PHE A 168 -7.86 -1.09 -1.70
N ARG A 169 -8.06 -1.36 -0.39
CA ARG A 169 -8.64 -2.62 0.10
C ARG A 169 -10.06 -2.46 0.60
N LEU A 170 -10.44 -1.25 1.01
CA LEU A 170 -11.75 -1.03 1.59
C LEU A 170 -12.62 -0.11 0.71
N ALA A 171 -12.22 1.16 0.52
CA ALA A 171 -13.08 2.16 -0.12
C ALA A 171 -13.27 1.92 -1.63
N MET A 172 -12.18 1.74 -2.37
CA MET A 172 -12.22 1.58 -3.83
C MET A 172 -12.94 0.29 -4.26
N PRO A 173 -12.66 -0.90 -3.67
CA PRO A 173 -13.43 -2.10 -4.00
C PRO A 173 -14.92 -1.95 -3.69
N ALA A 174 -15.29 -1.34 -2.56
CA ALA A 174 -16.70 -1.11 -2.21
C ALA A 174 -17.42 -0.20 -3.23
N VAL A 175 -16.74 0.85 -3.70
CA VAL A 175 -17.26 1.74 -4.75
C VAL A 175 -17.45 1.00 -6.07
N ILE A 176 -16.42 0.26 -6.51
CA ILE A 176 -16.47 -0.49 -7.78
C ILE A 176 -17.55 -1.58 -7.70
N TYR A 177 -17.62 -2.30 -6.60
CA TYR A 177 -18.68 -3.28 -6.36
C TYR A 177 -20.07 -2.63 -6.44
N GLY A 178 -20.23 -1.45 -5.86
CA GLY A 178 -21.51 -0.75 -5.82
C GLY A 178 -22.09 -0.37 -7.19
N PHE A 179 -21.25 -0.21 -8.24
CA PHE A 179 -21.76 0.05 -9.58
C PHE A 179 -21.61 -1.13 -10.56
N THR A 180 -20.80 -2.15 -10.23
CA THR A 180 -20.62 -3.33 -11.08
C THR A 180 -21.41 -4.56 -10.58
N GLY A 181 -21.69 -4.64 -9.28
CA GLY A 181 -22.20 -5.82 -8.63
C GLY A 181 -21.27 -7.03 -8.70
N ASN A 182 -19.99 -6.84 -8.97
CA ASN A 182 -19.04 -7.93 -9.22
C ASN A 182 -17.77 -7.79 -8.39
N VAL A 183 -17.57 -8.73 -7.46
CA VAL A 183 -16.42 -8.72 -6.54
C VAL A 183 -15.09 -8.94 -7.24
N VAL A 184 -15.04 -9.74 -8.32
CA VAL A 184 -13.80 -9.99 -9.08
C VAL A 184 -13.34 -8.69 -9.74
N ILE A 185 -14.25 -7.97 -10.39
CA ILE A 185 -13.94 -6.69 -11.02
C ILE A 185 -13.46 -5.69 -9.96
N ALA A 186 -14.15 -5.60 -8.83
CA ALA A 186 -13.79 -4.70 -7.74
C ALA A 186 -12.38 -4.94 -7.20
N VAL A 187 -12.04 -6.21 -6.96
CA VAL A 187 -10.73 -6.61 -6.45
C VAL A 187 -9.63 -6.40 -7.49
N VAL A 188 -9.81 -6.91 -8.71
CA VAL A 188 -8.78 -6.85 -9.76
C VAL A 188 -8.49 -5.41 -10.18
N VAL A 189 -9.51 -4.60 -10.41
CA VAL A 189 -9.33 -3.19 -10.80
C VAL A 189 -8.60 -2.41 -9.70
N SER A 190 -8.94 -2.64 -8.44
CA SER A 190 -8.25 -1.98 -7.32
C SER A 190 -6.76 -2.35 -7.26
N ILE A 191 -6.41 -3.63 -7.43
CA ILE A 191 -5.01 -4.10 -7.46
C ILE A 191 -4.25 -3.49 -8.64
N VAL A 192 -4.86 -3.46 -9.83
CA VAL A 192 -4.24 -2.90 -11.04
C VAL A 192 -3.97 -1.41 -10.87
N ILE A 193 -4.94 -0.64 -10.39
CA ILE A 193 -4.76 0.80 -10.15
C ILE A 193 -3.66 1.03 -9.13
N PHE A 194 -3.64 0.28 -8.02
CA PHE A 194 -2.59 0.35 -7.01
C PHE A 194 -1.19 0.16 -7.61
N GLY A 195 -1.00 -0.87 -8.45
CA GLY A 195 0.28 -1.10 -9.11
C GLY A 195 0.64 -0.01 -10.12
N VAL A 196 -0.31 0.44 -10.94
CA VAL A 196 -0.06 1.49 -11.95
C VAL A 196 0.36 2.82 -11.32
N LEU A 197 -0.16 3.16 -10.15
CA LEU A 197 0.26 4.37 -9.41
C LEU A 197 1.73 4.33 -8.98
N HIS A 198 2.35 3.15 -8.95
CA HIS A 198 3.78 2.97 -8.69
C HIS A 198 4.67 3.00 -9.95
N ALA A 199 4.14 3.49 -11.08
CA ALA A 199 4.88 3.61 -12.34
C ALA A 199 6.15 4.47 -12.27
N TYR A 200 6.29 5.31 -11.25
CA TYR A 200 7.52 6.05 -10.99
C TYR A 200 8.71 5.13 -10.64
N GLN A 201 8.46 3.89 -10.20
CA GLN A 201 9.46 2.86 -9.90
C GLN A 201 9.83 2.01 -11.12
N GLY A 202 9.27 2.28 -12.31
CA GLY A 202 9.47 1.48 -13.51
C GLY A 202 8.55 0.26 -13.61
N ILE A 203 8.72 -0.54 -14.67
CA ILE A 203 7.84 -1.70 -14.95
C ILE A 203 7.94 -2.76 -13.84
N ALA A 204 9.16 -3.06 -13.38
CA ALA A 204 9.36 -4.00 -12.28
C ALA A 204 8.67 -3.53 -10.99
N GLY A 205 8.66 -2.23 -10.74
CA GLY A 205 7.92 -1.62 -9.64
C GLY A 205 6.40 -1.81 -9.77
N ILE A 206 5.82 -1.58 -10.95
CA ILE A 206 4.40 -1.80 -11.23
C ILE A 206 4.02 -3.25 -10.91
N VAL A 207 4.73 -4.22 -11.52
CA VAL A 207 4.43 -5.65 -11.36
C VAL A 207 4.64 -6.09 -9.91
N GLY A 208 5.76 -5.71 -9.30
CA GLY A 208 6.05 -6.03 -7.90
C GLY A 208 5.00 -5.46 -6.94
N THR A 209 4.56 -4.22 -7.16
CA THR A 209 3.52 -3.59 -6.34
C THR A 209 2.15 -4.23 -6.57
N MET A 210 1.81 -4.65 -7.80
CA MET A 210 0.59 -5.43 -8.04
C MET A 210 0.60 -6.75 -7.25
N LEU A 211 1.70 -7.49 -7.27
CA LEU A 211 1.82 -8.76 -6.54
C LEU A 211 1.70 -8.56 -5.03
N ILE A 212 2.42 -7.59 -4.48
CA ILE A 212 2.31 -7.23 -3.06
C ILE A 212 0.89 -6.74 -2.74
N GLY A 213 0.32 -5.94 -3.63
CA GLY A 213 -1.04 -5.46 -3.53
C GLY A 213 -2.09 -6.58 -3.51
N ALA A 214 -1.87 -7.63 -4.30
CA ALA A 214 -2.72 -8.83 -4.29
C ALA A 214 -2.61 -9.59 -2.95
N VAL A 215 -1.40 -9.69 -2.37
CA VAL A 215 -1.19 -10.29 -1.05
C VAL A 215 -1.94 -9.49 0.03
N PHE A 216 -1.83 -8.17 0.05
CA PHE A 216 -2.55 -7.34 1.03
C PHE A 216 -4.07 -7.42 0.85
N MET A 217 -4.55 -7.50 -0.40
CA MET A 217 -5.97 -7.73 -0.69
C MET A 217 -6.42 -9.09 -0.16
N ALA A 218 -5.65 -10.15 -0.37
CA ALA A 218 -5.95 -11.47 0.15
C ALA A 218 -5.96 -11.47 1.69
N LEU A 219 -5.00 -10.81 2.35
CA LEU A 219 -4.98 -10.65 3.80
C LEU A 219 -6.26 -9.96 4.31
N TYR A 220 -6.71 -8.90 3.63
CA TYR A 220 -7.96 -8.23 3.99
C TYR A 220 -9.18 -9.13 3.81
N LEU A 221 -9.32 -9.76 2.65
CA LEU A 221 -10.49 -10.57 2.31
C LEU A 221 -10.59 -11.82 3.20
N VAL A 222 -9.46 -12.47 3.51
CA VAL A 222 -9.44 -13.65 4.37
C VAL A 222 -9.65 -13.28 5.84
N SER A 223 -8.97 -12.25 6.34
CA SER A 223 -9.10 -11.83 7.74
C SER A 223 -10.38 -11.04 8.03
N GLN A 224 -10.97 -10.42 7.01
CA GLN A 224 -12.07 -9.43 7.13
C GLN A 224 -11.74 -8.27 8.10
N ASN A 225 -10.47 -8.05 8.34
CA ASN A 225 -9.98 -7.03 9.26
C ASN A 225 -8.95 -6.14 8.55
N ILE A 226 -9.32 -4.90 8.29
CA ILE A 226 -8.45 -3.93 7.59
C ILE A 226 -7.16 -3.61 8.36
N LEU A 227 -7.14 -3.80 9.68
CA LEU A 227 -5.94 -3.57 10.48
C LEU A 227 -4.81 -4.56 10.13
N VAL A 228 -5.16 -5.77 9.67
CA VAL A 228 -4.15 -6.78 9.28
C VAL A 228 -3.28 -6.31 8.13
N PRO A 229 -3.82 -5.96 6.94
CA PRO A 229 -2.98 -5.44 5.87
C PRO A 229 -2.35 -4.08 6.21
N ILE A 230 -3.00 -3.20 6.99
CA ILE A 230 -2.40 -1.93 7.45
C ILE A 230 -1.10 -2.18 8.20
N VAL A 231 -1.12 -3.08 9.18
CA VAL A 231 0.08 -3.38 9.99
C VAL A 231 1.16 -4.04 9.15
N VAL A 232 0.80 -5.03 8.32
CA VAL A 232 1.76 -5.73 7.46
C VAL A 232 2.41 -4.79 6.45
N HIS A 233 1.63 -3.90 5.81
CA HIS A 233 2.14 -2.90 4.87
C HIS A 233 3.07 -1.90 5.57
N ALA A 234 2.64 -1.33 6.70
CA ALA A 234 3.46 -0.41 7.47
C ALA A 234 4.81 -1.05 7.88
N LEU A 235 4.81 -2.31 8.31
CA LEU A 235 6.03 -3.04 8.66
C LEU A 235 6.92 -3.30 7.43
N PHE A 236 6.31 -3.64 6.28
CA PHE A 236 7.03 -3.84 5.02
C PHE A 236 7.76 -2.57 4.59
N ASP A 237 7.10 -1.43 4.69
CA ASP A 237 7.69 -0.14 4.36
C ASP A 237 8.70 0.35 5.41
N LEU A 238 8.43 0.14 6.72
CA LEU A 238 9.38 0.45 7.79
C LEU A 238 10.69 -0.33 7.62
N ARG A 239 10.61 -1.59 7.17
CA ARG A 239 11.80 -2.35 6.79
C ARG A 239 12.62 -1.59 5.75
N SER A 240 11.96 -1.09 4.69
CA SER A 240 12.62 -0.45 3.55
C SER A 240 13.11 0.96 3.85
N LEU A 241 12.30 1.78 4.55
CA LEU A 241 12.59 3.19 4.79
C LEU A 241 13.23 3.49 6.15
N VAL A 242 13.37 2.50 7.03
CA VAL A 242 14.00 2.70 8.35
C VAL A 242 15.10 1.67 8.58
N LEU A 243 14.78 0.36 8.60
CA LEU A 243 15.75 -0.67 8.98
C LEU A 243 16.90 -0.78 7.99
N ILE A 244 16.61 -0.90 6.71
CA ILE A 244 17.65 -1.00 5.66
C ILE A 244 18.56 0.24 5.67
N PRO A 245 18.05 1.49 5.64
CA PRO A 245 18.90 2.68 5.73
C PRO A 245 19.74 2.76 7.01
N MET A 246 19.19 2.35 8.15
CA MET A 246 19.96 2.34 9.41
C MET A 246 21.21 1.50 9.32
N VAL A 247 21.14 0.36 8.63
CA VAL A 247 22.29 -0.55 8.50
C VAL A 247 23.24 -0.09 7.39
N ILE A 248 22.71 0.24 6.20
CA ILE A 248 23.50 0.57 5.01
C ILE A 248 24.30 1.86 5.22
N HIS A 249 23.66 2.90 5.72
CA HIS A 249 24.27 4.22 5.89
C HIS A 249 24.87 4.42 7.28
N LYS A 250 24.89 3.39 8.16
CA LYS A 250 25.34 3.50 9.56
C LYS A 250 24.72 4.71 10.28
N VAL A 251 23.47 5.03 9.93
CA VAL A 251 22.77 6.27 10.32
C VAL A 251 22.64 6.42 11.84
N HIS A 252 22.75 5.32 12.58
CA HIS A 252 22.71 5.28 14.03
C HIS A 252 24.02 5.75 14.70
N TRP A 253 25.14 5.83 13.94
CA TRP A 253 26.46 6.27 14.44
C TRP A 253 26.76 7.75 14.17
N ASP A 254 26.09 8.36 13.19
CA ASP A 254 26.29 9.78 12.88
C ASP A 254 25.66 10.66 13.95
N ARG A 255 26.48 11.19 14.83
CA ARG A 255 26.10 12.16 15.88
C ARG A 255 26.04 13.62 15.38
N ASN A 256 26.23 13.91 14.09
CA ASN A 256 26.28 15.27 13.54
C ASN A 256 25.07 15.60 12.65
#